data_9c4fad90dc614967c2e018f5b2c3523f
#
_entry.id   9c4fad90dc614967c2e018f5b2c3523f
#
_cell.length_a   1.000
_cell.length_b   1.000
_cell.length_c   1.000
_cell.angle_alpha   90.00
_cell.angle_beta   90.00
_cell.angle_gamma   90.00
#
_symmetry.space_group_name_H-M   'P 1'
#
loop_
_entity.id
_entity.type
_entity.pdbx_description
1 polymer ?
#
loop_
_entity_poly.entity_id
_entity_poly.type
_entity_poly.pdbx_seq_one_letter_code
_entity_poly.pdbx_strand_id
1 'polypeptide(L)'
;MASTLVLMSMSPLLNRSHLRSFSAILVLVALAVSSCASDTQRFLDGTAAEIYGGECVQKTGDTVTIYSGRTENLIEPVLDAFACETGIPVMVRWGASTDLALLLNEEGSKSPADVFLSRSPGPVGYLESKKLLRPLSSDVLELVEEQNRSDSGTWIGFSGRKRVLVHNIDDVPTEDLPNSVFDLTDKRYEGRVAIPATNGSFVDWFTVFRDIYGNEAAQNWLEQMVDNDARYYYNNRAIVEATGRGEIDMGLVNHYYNYQEIAASGNEHRAKNHDLDDQDIGSLLIITAATVLSSTDQAAESESLVSYLLSTPVQKYFTNRTFEYPLAFGVDPAGALPPLTALEIGSVDFDKLGGGFEETTRMIEATGILNQ
;
A
#
# COMPACT_ATOMS: atom_id res chain seq x y z
N MET A 1 17.38 -20.84 -59.38
CA MET A 1 16.43 -21.67 -60.11
C MET A 1 15.06 -21.16 -59.74
N ALA A 2 14.52 -20.24 -60.41
CA ALA A 2 13.78 -20.26 -61.66
C ALA A 2 12.39 -20.87 -61.51
N SER A 3 11.47 -20.02 -61.73
CA SER A 3 10.29 -20.11 -62.60
C SER A 3 8.97 -20.41 -61.87
N THR A 4 7.77 -19.91 -62.18
CA THR A 4 7.33 -19.01 -63.25
C THR A 4 5.91 -18.53 -62.96
N LEU A 5 5.58 -17.32 -63.41
CA LEU A 5 4.25 -16.72 -63.56
C LEU A 5 3.36 -17.56 -64.46
N VAL A 6 2.02 -17.50 -64.20
CA VAL A 6 1.03 -17.49 -65.28
C VAL A 6 -0.12 -16.54 -64.95
N LEU A 7 -0.22 -15.49 -65.71
CA LEU A 7 -1.40 -14.62 -65.94
C LEU A 7 -2.34 -15.28 -66.96
N MET A 8 -3.65 -15.19 -66.77
CA MET A 8 -4.60 -15.18 -67.88
C MET A 8 -5.78 -14.25 -67.60
N SER A 9 -5.86 -13.24 -68.46
CA SER A 9 -6.96 -12.32 -68.69
C SER A 9 -8.03 -12.94 -69.58
N MET A 10 -9.28 -12.50 -69.38
CA MET A 10 -10.18 -12.21 -70.51
C MET A 10 -11.48 -11.56 -70.04
N SER A 11 -11.72 -10.34 -70.50
CA SER A 11 -13.03 -9.66 -70.66
C SER A 11 -13.47 -9.89 -72.11
N PRO A 12 -14.59 -9.33 -72.64
CA PRO A 12 -15.87 -8.88 -72.11
C PRO A 12 -17.04 -9.45 -72.98
N LEU A 13 -18.32 -9.13 -72.66
CA LEU A 13 -19.34 -8.83 -73.66
C LEU A 13 -20.57 -8.16 -73.02
N LEU A 14 -20.88 -7.00 -73.63
CA LEU A 14 -22.13 -6.26 -73.48
C LEU A 14 -23.37 -7.02 -74.03
N ASN A 15 -24.49 -6.85 -73.37
CA ASN A 15 -25.69 -6.72 -74.13
C ASN A 15 -26.72 -5.75 -73.50
N ARG A 16 -27.25 -4.86 -74.33
CA ARG A 16 -28.27 -3.84 -74.05
C ARG A 16 -29.65 -4.45 -74.15
N SER A 17 -30.55 -3.95 -73.36
CA SER A 17 -31.89 -3.41 -73.69
C SER A 17 -32.92 -3.85 -72.68
N HIS A 18 -33.56 -2.93 -71.99
CA HIS A 18 -34.97 -2.49 -72.13
C HIS A 18 -35.34 -1.54 -70.99
N LEU A 19 -35.65 -0.31 -71.39
CA LEU A 19 -36.36 0.66 -70.54
C LEU A 19 -37.76 0.11 -70.18
N ARG A 20 -38.18 0.19 -68.98
CA ARG A 20 -39.54 0.42 -68.52
C ARG A 20 -39.57 1.16 -67.22
N SER A 21 -40.14 2.37 -67.31
CA SER A 21 -40.45 3.25 -66.15
C SER A 21 -41.40 2.58 -65.20
N PHE A 22 -41.07 2.60 -63.93
CA PHE A 22 -42.07 2.53 -62.86
C PHE A 22 -41.68 3.58 -61.78
N SER A 23 -42.57 4.59 -61.70
CA SER A 23 -42.58 5.56 -60.63
C SER A 23 -42.91 4.82 -59.32
N ALA A 24 -41.95 4.71 -58.40
CA ALA A 24 -42.21 4.28 -57.07
C ALA A 24 -42.08 5.48 -56.14
N ILE A 25 -43.17 5.79 -55.48
CA ILE A 25 -43.36 6.81 -54.47
C ILE A 25 -42.40 6.46 -53.29
N LEU A 26 -41.44 7.35 -53.05
CA LEU A 26 -40.52 7.26 -51.92
C LEU A 26 -41.24 7.79 -50.67
N VAL A 27 -41.82 6.90 -49.86
CA VAL A 27 -42.28 7.22 -48.51
C VAL A 27 -41.08 7.21 -47.63
N LEU A 28 -40.56 8.38 -47.29
CA LEU A 28 -39.54 8.58 -46.25
C LEU A 28 -40.22 8.36 -44.91
N VAL A 29 -40.10 7.13 -44.37
CA VAL A 29 -40.34 6.87 -42.96
C VAL A 29 -39.04 7.26 -42.22
N ALA A 30 -39.02 8.47 -41.68
CA ALA A 30 -38.04 8.89 -40.73
C ALA A 30 -38.25 8.06 -39.42
N LEU A 31 -37.59 6.94 -39.30
CA LEU A 31 -37.39 6.26 -38.03
C LEU A 31 -36.48 7.16 -37.17
N ALA A 32 -37.11 8.00 -36.35
CA ALA A 32 -36.41 8.59 -35.20
C ALA A 32 -36.02 7.44 -34.30
N VAL A 33 -34.78 6.93 -34.45
CA VAL A 33 -34.14 6.09 -33.46
C VAL A 33 -33.82 7.04 -32.32
N SER A 34 -34.77 7.20 -31.38
CA SER A 34 -34.43 7.68 -30.03
C SER A 34 -33.50 6.65 -29.44
N SER A 35 -32.21 6.90 -29.58
CA SER A 35 -31.19 6.25 -28.74
C SER A 35 -31.48 6.70 -27.34
N CYS A 36 -32.37 5.99 -26.64
CA CYS A 36 -32.30 5.92 -25.19
C CYS A 36 -30.94 5.26 -24.89
N ALA A 37 -29.93 6.08 -24.65
CA ALA A 37 -28.82 5.63 -23.85
C ALA A 37 -29.47 5.18 -22.55
N SER A 38 -29.65 3.87 -22.37
CA SER A 38 -29.95 3.30 -21.07
C SER A 38 -28.73 3.67 -20.23
N ASP A 39 -28.89 4.65 -19.36
CA ASP A 39 -27.98 4.83 -18.23
C ASP A 39 -27.96 3.49 -17.51
N THR A 40 -26.97 2.67 -17.83
CA THR A 40 -26.79 1.39 -17.15
C THR A 40 -26.27 1.77 -15.78
N GLN A 41 -27.12 1.69 -14.77
CA GLN A 41 -26.75 1.86 -13.38
C GLN A 41 -25.51 1.00 -13.11
N ARG A 42 -24.42 1.65 -12.69
CA ARG A 42 -23.16 0.98 -12.40
C ARG A 42 -23.02 0.84 -10.90
N PHE A 43 -22.80 -0.39 -10.44
CA PHE A 43 -22.48 -0.73 -9.06
C PHE A 43 -21.10 -1.38 -9.02
N LEU A 44 -20.46 -1.28 -7.87
CA LEU A 44 -19.25 -2.03 -7.57
C LEU A 44 -19.60 -3.48 -7.23
N ASP A 45 -18.63 -4.35 -7.33
CA ASP A 45 -18.69 -5.72 -6.86
C ASP A 45 -17.54 -6.03 -5.88
N GLY A 46 -17.53 -7.25 -5.34
CA GLY A 46 -16.46 -7.71 -4.45
C GLY A 46 -16.21 -6.79 -3.26
N THR A 47 -14.94 -6.63 -2.92
CA THR A 47 -14.48 -5.90 -1.72
C THR A 47 -14.77 -4.39 -1.79
N ALA A 48 -14.75 -3.81 -2.97
CA ALA A 48 -15.07 -2.39 -3.14
C ALA A 48 -16.54 -2.09 -2.80
N ALA A 49 -17.47 -3.03 -3.11
CA ALA A 49 -18.88 -2.92 -2.75
C ALA A 49 -19.13 -2.99 -1.23
N GLU A 50 -18.22 -3.58 -0.45
CA GLU A 50 -18.31 -3.57 1.01
C GLU A 50 -17.99 -2.20 1.60
N ILE A 51 -17.18 -1.39 0.90
CA ILE A 51 -16.83 -0.03 1.28
C ILE A 51 -17.95 0.92 0.85
N TYR A 52 -18.41 0.82 -0.40
CA TYR A 52 -19.50 1.60 -0.94
C TYR A 52 -20.46 0.73 -1.76
N GLY A 53 -21.66 0.49 -1.22
CA GLY A 53 -22.69 -0.34 -1.84
C GLY A 53 -23.71 0.43 -2.66
N GLY A 54 -23.53 1.74 -2.87
CA GLY A 54 -24.44 2.59 -3.63
C GLY A 54 -24.22 2.53 -5.14
N GLU A 55 -25.13 3.18 -5.88
CA GLU A 55 -24.95 3.41 -7.30
C GLU A 55 -23.84 4.39 -7.58
N CYS A 56 -22.95 4.08 -8.53
CA CYS A 56 -21.85 4.95 -8.86
C CYS A 56 -22.33 6.27 -9.49
N VAL A 57 -21.81 7.36 -8.99
CA VAL A 57 -22.02 8.69 -9.56
C VAL A 57 -21.38 8.76 -10.96
N GLN A 58 -22.00 9.48 -11.88
CA GLN A 58 -21.40 9.73 -13.19
C GLN A 58 -20.06 10.47 -13.02
N LYS A 59 -19.07 10.12 -13.84
CA LYS A 59 -17.78 10.75 -13.80
C LYS A 59 -17.87 12.26 -13.92
N THR A 60 -17.29 12.95 -12.93
CA THR A 60 -17.26 14.42 -12.87
C THR A 60 -15.82 14.88 -12.61
N GLY A 61 -15.42 15.99 -13.23
CA GLY A 61 -14.09 16.57 -13.00
C GLY A 61 -12.94 15.86 -13.71
N ASP A 62 -11.74 16.32 -13.39
CA ASP A 62 -10.49 15.79 -13.92
C ASP A 62 -10.01 14.60 -13.08
N THR A 63 -9.08 13.81 -13.64
CA THR A 63 -8.58 12.60 -13.02
C THR A 63 -7.54 12.94 -11.95
N VAL A 64 -7.71 12.44 -10.73
CA VAL A 64 -6.67 12.49 -9.68
C VAL A 64 -5.62 11.42 -9.96
N THR A 65 -4.39 11.84 -10.17
CA THR A 65 -3.22 10.96 -10.38
C THR A 65 -2.56 10.65 -9.05
N ILE A 66 -2.50 9.35 -8.71
CA ILE A 66 -1.99 8.86 -7.45
C ILE A 66 -0.66 8.13 -7.69
N TYR A 67 0.40 8.52 -6.97
CA TYR A 67 1.59 7.69 -6.84
C TYR A 67 1.45 6.87 -5.56
N SER A 68 1.40 5.55 -5.69
CA SER A 68 1.09 4.67 -4.57
C SER A 68 2.21 3.67 -4.27
N GLY A 69 2.78 3.80 -3.07
CA GLY A 69 3.67 2.81 -2.49
C GLY A 69 2.93 1.66 -1.80
N ARG A 70 1.60 1.74 -1.70
CA ARG A 70 0.76 0.69 -1.12
C ARG A 70 0.69 -0.52 -2.06
N THR A 71 0.50 -1.70 -1.50
CA THR A 71 0.22 -2.90 -2.28
C THR A 71 -1.16 -2.78 -2.92
N GLU A 72 -1.24 -2.98 -4.23
CA GLU A 72 -2.42 -2.76 -5.06
C GLU A 72 -3.68 -3.40 -4.47
N ASN A 73 -3.66 -4.70 -4.18
CA ASN A 73 -4.79 -5.44 -3.64
C ASN A 73 -5.28 -4.94 -2.25
N LEU A 74 -4.51 -4.12 -1.55
CA LEU A 74 -4.90 -3.56 -0.25
C LEU A 74 -5.56 -2.18 -0.36
N ILE A 75 -5.31 -1.43 -1.43
CA ILE A 75 -5.79 -0.05 -1.58
C ILE A 75 -6.71 0.14 -2.79
N GLU A 76 -6.57 -0.67 -3.85
CA GLU A 76 -7.40 -0.56 -5.04
C GLU A 76 -8.91 -0.60 -4.74
N PRO A 77 -9.43 -1.50 -3.85
CA PRO A 77 -10.85 -1.48 -3.50
C PRO A 77 -11.34 -0.16 -2.90
N VAL A 78 -10.46 0.55 -2.17
CA VAL A 78 -10.77 1.87 -1.59
C VAL A 78 -10.83 2.94 -2.69
N LEU A 79 -9.89 2.89 -3.64
CA LEU A 79 -9.83 3.83 -4.75
C LEU A 79 -11.01 3.65 -5.71
N ASP A 80 -11.42 2.40 -5.96
CA ASP A 80 -12.62 2.09 -6.74
C ASP A 80 -13.89 2.59 -6.05
N ALA A 81 -14.00 2.39 -4.73
CA ALA A 81 -15.10 2.89 -3.93
C ALA A 81 -15.16 4.43 -3.96
N PHE A 82 -14.04 5.10 -3.79
CA PHE A 82 -13.92 6.55 -3.92
C PHE A 82 -14.40 7.05 -5.29
N ALA A 83 -13.87 6.46 -6.37
CA ALA A 83 -14.22 6.86 -7.72
C ALA A 83 -15.70 6.62 -8.06
N CYS A 84 -16.28 5.54 -7.50
CA CYS A 84 -17.70 5.23 -7.67
C CYS A 84 -18.60 6.20 -6.88
N GLU A 85 -18.27 6.45 -5.62
CA GLU A 85 -19.10 7.29 -4.72
C GLU A 85 -19.05 8.76 -5.10
N THR A 86 -17.87 9.27 -5.47
CA THR A 86 -17.66 10.70 -5.75
C THR A 86 -17.79 11.08 -7.21
N GLY A 87 -17.65 10.11 -8.12
CA GLY A 87 -17.53 10.37 -9.55
C GLY A 87 -16.17 10.93 -9.99
N ILE A 88 -15.22 11.14 -9.06
CA ILE A 88 -13.85 11.61 -9.34
C ILE A 88 -13.02 10.45 -9.87
N PRO A 89 -12.56 10.48 -11.14
CA PRO A 89 -11.74 9.41 -11.67
C PRO A 89 -10.35 9.38 -11.00
N VAL A 90 -9.79 8.19 -10.84
CA VAL A 90 -8.43 8.03 -10.33
C VAL A 90 -7.55 7.27 -11.33
N MET A 91 -6.27 7.60 -11.36
CA MET A 91 -5.22 6.89 -12.09
C MET A 91 -4.05 6.64 -11.16
N VAL A 92 -3.57 5.40 -11.10
CA VAL A 92 -2.54 5.02 -10.13
C VAL A 92 -1.25 4.61 -10.81
N ARG A 93 -0.12 5.15 -10.32
CA ARG A 93 1.23 4.67 -10.58
C ARG A 93 1.73 3.91 -9.36
N TRP A 94 1.94 2.61 -9.53
CA TRP A 94 2.46 1.74 -8.48
C TRP A 94 3.98 1.73 -8.44
N GLY A 95 4.55 1.64 -7.22
CA GLY A 95 6.00 1.54 -7.02
C GLY A 95 6.38 1.38 -5.55
N ALA A 96 7.66 1.25 -5.24
CA ALA A 96 8.11 1.35 -3.86
C ALA A 96 7.99 2.81 -3.37
N SER A 97 7.60 3.03 -2.11
CA SER A 97 7.40 4.39 -1.59
C SER A 97 8.64 5.27 -1.73
N THR A 98 9.81 4.70 -1.48
CA THR A 98 11.10 5.38 -1.61
C THR A 98 11.39 5.80 -3.05
N ASP A 99 11.21 4.87 -4.01
CA ASP A 99 11.47 5.13 -5.43
C ASP A 99 10.53 6.20 -5.98
N LEU A 100 9.25 6.14 -5.56
CA LEU A 100 8.25 7.14 -5.94
C LEU A 100 8.56 8.51 -5.34
N ALA A 101 9.04 8.57 -4.09
CA ALA A 101 9.44 9.85 -3.49
C ALA A 101 10.65 10.46 -4.17
N LEU A 102 11.66 9.66 -4.56
CA LEU A 102 12.80 10.13 -5.34
C LEU A 102 12.36 10.63 -6.71
N LEU A 103 11.47 9.89 -7.39
CA LEU A 103 10.91 10.30 -8.67
C LEU A 103 10.14 11.62 -8.56
N LEU A 104 9.28 11.77 -7.54
CA LEU A 104 8.53 13.01 -7.27
C LEU A 104 9.47 14.19 -7.04
N ASN A 105 10.61 13.99 -6.37
CA ASN A 105 11.62 15.02 -6.20
C ASN A 105 12.32 15.36 -7.52
N GLU A 106 12.57 14.40 -8.40
CA GLU A 106 13.15 14.65 -9.74
C GLU A 106 12.16 15.39 -10.65
N GLU A 107 10.88 15.00 -10.63
CA GLU A 107 9.81 15.62 -11.41
C GLU A 107 9.53 17.06 -10.89
N GLY A 108 9.63 17.28 -9.59
CA GLY A 108 9.43 18.58 -8.94
C GLY A 108 8.08 19.19 -9.28
N SER A 109 8.06 20.48 -9.65
CA SER A 109 6.82 21.19 -10.02
C SER A 109 6.17 20.72 -11.34
N LYS A 110 6.76 19.76 -12.03
CA LYS A 110 6.24 19.17 -13.27
C LYS A 110 5.67 17.77 -13.05
N SER A 111 5.66 17.30 -11.82
CA SER A 111 5.08 15.99 -11.52
C SER A 111 3.62 15.96 -11.95
N PRO A 112 3.18 14.90 -12.63
CA PRO A 112 1.77 14.68 -12.93
C PRO A 112 0.99 14.13 -11.72
N ALA A 113 1.67 13.83 -10.62
CA ALA A 113 1.04 13.27 -9.42
C ALA A 113 0.33 14.38 -8.62
N ASP A 114 -0.88 14.06 -8.17
CA ASP A 114 -1.70 14.89 -7.29
C ASP A 114 -1.58 14.44 -5.83
N VAL A 115 -1.59 13.11 -5.63
CA VAL A 115 -1.55 12.48 -4.30
C VAL A 115 -0.42 11.47 -4.25
N PHE A 116 0.27 11.42 -3.12
CA PHE A 116 1.23 10.36 -2.83
C PHE A 116 0.75 9.56 -1.61
N LEU A 117 0.63 8.24 -1.79
CA LEU A 117 0.33 7.28 -0.74
C LEU A 117 1.59 6.50 -0.38
N SER A 118 2.11 6.71 0.81
CA SER A 118 3.33 6.07 1.29
C SER A 118 3.03 4.96 2.29
N ARG A 119 3.84 3.89 2.27
CA ARG A 119 3.77 2.83 3.30
C ARG A 119 4.25 3.30 4.67
N SER A 120 5.01 4.38 4.74
CA SER A 120 5.62 4.85 5.96
C SER A 120 5.83 6.36 5.91
N PRO A 121 6.07 7.00 7.04
CA PRO A 121 6.28 8.45 7.09
C PRO A 121 7.59 8.91 6.44
N GLY A 122 8.65 8.09 6.40
CA GLY A 122 9.95 8.49 5.88
C GLY A 122 9.91 9.14 4.48
N PRO A 123 9.31 8.49 3.44
CA PRO A 123 9.22 9.09 2.11
C PRO A 123 8.40 10.37 2.04
N VAL A 124 7.36 10.55 2.87
CA VAL A 124 6.59 11.81 2.91
C VAL A 124 7.37 12.90 3.64
N GLY A 125 8.06 12.61 4.74
CA GLY A 125 8.96 13.54 5.41
C GLY A 125 10.11 14.00 4.50
N TYR A 126 10.65 13.09 3.66
CA TYR A 126 11.62 13.48 2.62
C TYR A 126 11.03 14.51 1.65
N LEU A 127 9.83 14.29 1.11
CA LEU A 127 9.17 15.24 0.20
C LEU A 127 8.83 16.56 0.91
N GLU A 128 8.45 16.52 2.18
CA GLU A 128 8.21 17.68 3.02
C GLU A 128 9.48 18.53 3.15
N SER A 129 10.62 17.91 3.45
CA SER A 129 11.93 18.60 3.52
C SER A 129 12.32 19.29 2.20
N LYS A 130 11.82 18.80 1.06
CA LYS A 130 11.98 19.38 -0.28
C LYS A 130 10.93 20.42 -0.61
N LYS A 131 9.95 20.67 0.27
CA LYS A 131 8.83 21.60 0.08
C LYS A 131 7.95 21.26 -1.14
N LEU A 132 7.78 19.96 -1.40
CA LEU A 132 6.99 19.44 -2.50
C LEU A 132 5.54 19.10 -2.10
N LEU A 133 5.21 19.26 -0.82
CA LEU A 133 3.89 18.98 -0.28
C LEU A 133 3.13 20.29 -0.01
N ARG A 134 1.81 20.22 -0.06
CA ARG A 134 0.94 21.31 0.35
C ARG A 134 0.26 20.98 1.69
N PRO A 135 -0.04 22.02 2.52
CA PRO A 135 -0.80 21.80 3.74
C PRO A 135 -2.20 21.23 3.44
N LEU A 136 -2.64 20.29 4.25
CA LEU A 136 -4.01 19.78 4.31
C LEU A 136 -4.87 20.74 5.15
N SER A 137 -6.19 20.70 4.96
CA SER A 137 -7.11 21.49 5.77
C SER A 137 -7.14 21.02 7.23
N SER A 138 -7.52 21.91 8.14
CA SER A 138 -7.73 21.56 9.55
C SER A 138 -8.76 20.45 9.71
N ASP A 139 -9.82 20.48 8.89
CA ASP A 139 -10.90 19.49 8.95
C ASP A 139 -10.40 18.06 8.68
N VAL A 140 -9.42 17.90 7.78
CA VAL A 140 -8.77 16.61 7.50
C VAL A 140 -7.81 16.25 8.62
N LEU A 141 -6.98 17.20 9.06
CA LEU A 141 -5.96 16.96 10.10
C LEU A 141 -6.56 16.58 11.45
N GLU A 142 -7.75 17.07 11.76
CA GLU A 142 -8.47 16.77 13.02
C GLU A 142 -9.14 15.38 13.03
N LEU A 143 -9.07 14.62 11.95
CA LEU A 143 -9.62 13.27 11.88
C LEU A 143 -8.77 12.20 12.60
N VAL A 144 -7.53 12.53 12.93
CA VAL A 144 -6.59 11.61 13.61
C VAL A 144 -5.89 12.28 14.80
N GLU A 145 -5.26 11.46 15.65
CA GLU A 145 -4.39 11.95 16.73
C GLU A 145 -3.20 12.76 16.17
N GLU A 146 -2.70 13.72 16.95
CA GLU A 146 -1.58 14.59 16.54
C GLU A 146 -0.34 13.80 16.14
N GLN A 147 -0.03 12.73 16.84
CA GLN A 147 1.10 11.83 16.55
C GLN A 147 0.99 11.09 15.21
N ASN A 148 -0.18 11.08 14.59
CA ASN A 148 -0.43 10.42 13.31
C ASN A 148 -0.47 11.40 12.12
N ARG A 149 0.06 12.61 12.27
CA ARG A 149 0.15 13.63 11.22
C ARG A 149 1.42 14.45 11.36
N SER A 150 1.83 15.14 10.30
CA SER A 150 3.01 16.02 10.39
C SER A 150 2.71 17.27 11.20
N ASP A 151 3.73 17.79 11.89
CA ASP A 151 3.65 19.06 12.62
C ASP A 151 3.32 20.23 11.70
N SER A 152 3.77 20.18 10.45
CA SER A 152 3.49 21.21 9.43
C SER A 152 2.13 21.04 8.75
N GLY A 153 1.40 19.92 9.03
CA GLY A 153 0.11 19.61 8.44
C GLY A 153 0.16 19.20 6.97
N THR A 154 1.30 18.74 6.46
CA THR A 154 1.44 18.41 5.02
C THR A 154 1.19 16.95 4.69
N TRP A 155 1.13 16.06 5.68
CA TRP A 155 0.76 14.67 5.51
C TRP A 155 -0.06 14.16 6.69
N ILE A 156 -0.79 13.06 6.48
CA ILE A 156 -1.64 12.43 7.49
C ILE A 156 -1.55 10.91 7.41
N GLY A 157 -1.51 10.26 8.56
CA GLY A 157 -1.60 8.81 8.68
C GLY A 157 -3.04 8.32 8.49
N PHE A 158 -3.22 7.21 7.76
CA PHE A 158 -4.57 6.68 7.53
C PHE A 158 -4.74 5.20 7.92
N SER A 159 -3.67 4.44 8.11
CA SER A 159 -3.69 3.09 8.69
C SER A 159 -2.39 2.77 9.40
N GLY A 160 -2.43 1.90 10.40
CA GLY A 160 -1.29 1.53 11.21
C GLY A 160 -0.89 0.06 11.07
N ARG A 161 0.41 -0.22 11.12
CA ARG A 161 0.98 -1.58 11.09
C ARG A 161 1.95 -1.75 12.23
N LYS A 162 1.67 -2.69 13.11
CA LYS A 162 2.54 -3.00 14.23
C LYS A 162 3.65 -3.96 13.82
N ARG A 163 4.89 -3.70 14.23
CA ARG A 163 5.96 -4.71 14.21
C ARG A 163 5.67 -5.73 15.29
N VAL A 164 5.88 -7.02 15.02
CA VAL A 164 5.70 -8.13 15.95
C VAL A 164 6.73 -9.21 15.66
N LEU A 165 6.92 -10.10 16.60
CA LEU A 165 7.58 -11.37 16.37
C LEU A 165 6.52 -12.43 16.03
N VAL A 166 6.54 -13.00 14.82
CA VAL A 166 5.75 -14.20 14.53
C VAL A 166 6.55 -15.43 15.00
N HIS A 167 5.88 -16.40 15.63
CA HIS A 167 6.52 -17.64 16.08
C HIS A 167 5.70 -18.88 15.77
N ASN A 168 6.36 -20.01 15.54
CA ASN A 168 5.70 -21.31 15.43
C ASN A 168 5.30 -21.79 16.82
N ILE A 169 4.02 -22.10 17.03
CA ILE A 169 3.48 -22.46 18.34
C ILE A 169 3.84 -23.90 18.79
N ASP A 170 4.33 -24.73 17.87
CA ASP A 170 4.75 -26.09 18.17
C ASP A 170 6.24 -26.16 18.54
N ASP A 171 7.07 -25.23 18.00
CA ASP A 171 8.52 -25.23 18.15
C ASP A 171 9.02 -24.25 19.22
N VAL A 172 8.20 -23.21 19.53
CA VAL A 172 8.57 -22.15 20.50
C VAL A 172 7.48 -22.01 21.55
N PRO A 173 7.68 -22.59 22.75
CA PRO A 173 6.81 -22.37 23.91
C PRO A 173 6.74 -20.89 24.31
N THR A 174 5.63 -20.48 24.88
CA THR A 174 5.42 -19.06 25.27
C THR A 174 6.47 -18.56 26.27
N GLU A 175 6.93 -19.41 27.16
CA GLU A 175 7.98 -19.11 28.16
C GLU A 175 9.37 -18.87 27.56
N ASP A 176 9.60 -19.33 26.32
CA ASP A 176 10.87 -19.16 25.61
C ASP A 176 10.86 -17.95 24.66
N LEU A 177 9.72 -17.24 24.54
CA LEU A 177 9.62 -16.08 23.69
C LEU A 177 10.42 -14.90 24.25
N PRO A 178 11.07 -14.09 23.38
CA PRO A 178 11.79 -12.89 23.80
C PRO A 178 10.82 -11.79 24.24
N ASN A 179 11.27 -10.93 25.13
CA ASN A 179 10.53 -9.74 25.54
C ASN A 179 10.96 -8.49 24.76
N SER A 180 12.17 -8.50 24.21
CA SER A 180 12.74 -7.37 23.47
C SER A 180 13.35 -7.80 22.15
N VAL A 181 13.39 -6.90 21.18
CA VAL A 181 14.11 -7.11 19.92
C VAL A 181 15.61 -7.33 20.16
N PHE A 182 16.15 -6.79 21.25
CA PHE A 182 17.55 -7.00 21.64
C PHE A 182 17.84 -8.42 22.12
N ASP A 183 16.85 -9.11 22.68
CA ASP A 183 17.02 -10.52 23.10
C ASP A 183 17.28 -11.45 21.91
N LEU A 184 16.84 -11.06 20.68
CA LEU A 184 17.00 -11.88 19.47
C LEU A 184 18.46 -12.17 19.12
N THR A 185 19.40 -11.43 19.68
CA THR A 185 20.84 -11.63 19.52
C THR A 185 21.44 -12.63 20.54
N ASP A 186 20.65 -13.11 21.51
CA ASP A 186 21.09 -14.12 22.48
C ASP A 186 21.30 -15.48 21.76
N LYS A 187 22.35 -16.20 22.14
CA LYS A 187 22.71 -17.51 21.57
C LYS A 187 21.60 -18.57 21.67
N ARG A 188 20.65 -18.45 22.59
CA ARG A 188 19.48 -19.34 22.68
C ARG A 188 18.59 -19.26 21.44
N TYR A 189 18.69 -18.18 20.63
CA TYR A 189 17.94 -17.98 19.39
C TYR A 189 18.79 -18.15 18.12
N GLU A 190 20.01 -18.68 18.23
CA GLU A 190 20.91 -18.92 17.11
C GLU A 190 20.25 -19.77 16.02
N GLY A 191 20.23 -19.26 14.76
CA GLY A 191 19.63 -19.92 13.61
C GLY A 191 18.10 -19.99 13.62
N ARG A 192 17.42 -19.39 14.61
CA ARG A 192 15.99 -19.52 14.86
C ARG A 192 15.16 -18.31 14.43
N VAL A 193 15.80 -17.20 14.05
CA VAL A 193 15.12 -15.92 13.77
C VAL A 193 15.27 -15.53 12.30
N ALA A 194 14.18 -15.09 11.67
CA ALA A 194 14.18 -14.54 10.32
C ALA A 194 13.89 -13.03 10.33
N ILE A 195 14.56 -12.29 9.43
CA ILE A 195 14.29 -10.87 9.19
C ILE A 195 14.15 -10.55 7.70
N PRO A 196 13.24 -9.64 7.31
CA PRO A 196 13.03 -9.26 5.92
C PRO A 196 13.87 -8.03 5.57
N ALA A 197 15.21 -8.13 5.67
CA ALA A 197 16.15 -7.02 5.74
C ALA A 197 16.05 -6.00 4.59
N THR A 198 15.68 -6.41 3.37
CA THR A 198 15.49 -5.49 2.21
C THR A 198 14.05 -5.03 2.03
N ASN A 199 13.10 -5.53 2.83
CA ASN A 199 11.71 -5.09 2.74
C ASN A 199 11.58 -3.65 3.24
N GLY A 200 10.92 -2.78 2.45
CA GLY A 200 10.78 -1.37 2.77
C GLY A 200 10.26 -1.09 4.18
N SER A 201 9.31 -1.90 4.70
CA SER A 201 8.83 -1.70 6.07
C SER A 201 9.85 -2.09 7.15
N PHE A 202 10.80 -2.98 6.84
CA PHE A 202 11.92 -3.27 7.73
C PHE A 202 12.94 -2.13 7.70
N VAL A 203 13.26 -1.63 6.50
CA VAL A 203 14.17 -0.49 6.32
C VAL A 203 13.64 0.74 7.08
N ASP A 204 12.33 1.04 6.95
CA ASP A 204 11.69 2.13 7.70
C ASP A 204 11.79 1.92 9.21
N TRP A 205 11.42 0.73 9.69
CA TRP A 205 11.53 0.38 11.11
C TRP A 205 12.97 0.49 11.61
N PHE A 206 13.93 0.00 10.83
CA PHE A 206 15.34 0.04 11.23
C PHE A 206 15.93 1.45 11.13
N THR A 207 15.37 2.32 10.31
CA THR A 207 15.70 3.76 10.30
C THR A 207 15.27 4.40 11.62
N VAL A 208 14.08 4.08 12.13
CA VAL A 208 13.65 4.51 13.48
C VAL A 208 14.56 3.95 14.56
N PHE A 209 14.93 2.67 14.46
CA PHE A 209 15.88 2.05 15.38
C PHE A 209 17.19 2.85 15.45
N ARG A 210 17.73 3.24 14.28
CA ARG A 210 18.96 4.06 14.19
C ARG A 210 18.79 5.45 14.78
N ASP A 211 17.63 6.09 14.58
CA ASP A 211 17.34 7.42 15.11
C ASP A 211 17.29 7.40 16.64
N ILE A 212 16.68 6.38 17.22
CA ILE A 212 16.52 6.25 18.69
C ILE A 212 17.82 5.82 19.38
N TYR A 213 18.51 4.79 18.86
CA TYR A 213 19.65 4.16 19.54
C TYR A 213 21.01 4.58 18.95
N GLY A 214 21.03 5.26 17.84
CA GLY A 214 22.23 5.68 17.12
C GLY A 214 22.78 4.62 16.16
N ASN A 215 23.61 5.07 15.20
CA ASN A 215 24.16 4.22 14.14
C ASN A 215 25.01 3.06 14.67
N GLU A 216 25.82 3.31 15.70
CA GLU A 216 26.71 2.30 16.29
C GLU A 216 25.92 1.15 16.92
N ALA A 217 24.90 1.46 17.72
CA ALA A 217 24.07 0.44 18.35
C ALA A 217 23.25 -0.35 17.30
N ALA A 218 22.74 0.32 16.27
CA ALA A 218 22.00 -0.31 15.21
C ALA A 218 22.87 -1.25 14.36
N GLN A 219 24.06 -0.79 13.96
CA GLN A 219 25.01 -1.62 13.23
C GLN A 219 25.41 -2.86 14.05
N ASN A 220 25.75 -2.67 15.33
CA ASN A 220 26.11 -3.74 16.22
C ASN A 220 24.97 -4.76 16.40
N TRP A 221 23.71 -4.32 16.48
CA TRP A 221 22.57 -5.23 16.54
C TRP A 221 22.46 -6.08 15.28
N LEU A 222 22.60 -5.51 14.07
CA LEU A 222 22.59 -6.27 12.81
C LEU A 222 23.76 -7.26 12.72
N GLU A 223 24.97 -6.84 13.11
CA GLU A 223 26.14 -7.70 13.14
C GLU A 223 25.94 -8.88 14.10
N GLN A 224 25.38 -8.64 15.28
CA GLN A 224 25.03 -9.70 16.22
C GLN A 224 23.94 -10.63 15.69
N MET A 225 22.95 -10.12 14.94
CA MET A 225 21.97 -10.95 14.25
C MET A 225 22.62 -11.86 13.21
N VAL A 226 23.61 -11.35 12.44
CA VAL A 226 24.41 -12.16 11.50
C VAL A 226 25.22 -13.22 12.26
N ASP A 227 25.90 -12.85 13.34
CA ASP A 227 26.68 -13.76 14.18
C ASP A 227 25.80 -14.83 14.86
N ASN A 228 24.51 -14.55 14.97
CA ASN A 228 23.48 -15.44 15.52
C ASN A 228 22.74 -16.23 14.43
N ASP A 229 23.29 -16.31 13.21
CA ASP A 229 22.72 -17.02 12.05
C ASP A 229 21.27 -16.63 11.74
N ALA A 230 20.92 -15.35 11.92
CA ALA A 230 19.59 -14.86 11.55
C ALA A 230 19.37 -14.98 10.05
N ARG A 231 18.26 -15.58 9.63
CA ARG A 231 17.99 -15.87 8.24
C ARG A 231 17.37 -14.69 7.51
N TYR A 232 17.83 -14.42 6.31
CA TYR A 232 17.27 -13.42 5.44
C TYR A 232 16.09 -13.97 4.61
N TYR A 233 14.98 -13.24 4.60
CA TYR A 233 13.86 -13.43 3.70
C TYR A 233 13.52 -12.12 2.97
N TYR A 234 13.09 -12.22 1.71
CA TYR A 234 12.84 -11.04 0.89
C TYR A 234 11.58 -10.23 1.28
N ASN A 235 10.63 -10.83 2.04
CA ASN A 235 9.46 -10.13 2.55
C ASN A 235 8.84 -10.80 3.79
N ASN A 236 7.92 -10.06 4.45
CA ASN A 236 7.24 -10.51 5.66
C ASN A 236 6.35 -11.73 5.42
N ARG A 237 5.65 -11.83 4.27
CA ARG A 237 4.76 -12.97 3.97
C ARG A 237 5.54 -14.28 3.92
N ALA A 238 6.69 -14.27 3.25
CA ALA A 238 7.53 -15.46 3.17
C ALA A 238 7.98 -15.96 4.55
N ILE A 239 8.27 -15.03 5.48
CA ILE A 239 8.60 -15.39 6.88
C ILE A 239 7.39 -16.02 7.58
N VAL A 240 6.20 -15.39 7.48
CA VAL A 240 4.98 -15.91 8.12
C VAL A 240 4.65 -17.30 7.62
N GLU A 241 4.72 -17.53 6.31
CA GLU A 241 4.48 -18.84 5.69
C GLU A 241 5.52 -19.89 6.14
N ALA A 242 6.81 -19.53 6.15
CA ALA A 242 7.88 -20.41 6.58
C ALA A 242 7.75 -20.75 8.08
N THR A 243 7.41 -19.77 8.92
CA THR A 243 7.14 -19.99 10.34
C THR A 243 5.92 -20.90 10.53
N GLY A 244 4.84 -20.68 9.78
CA GLY A 244 3.65 -21.55 9.84
C GLY A 244 3.91 -23.00 9.45
N ARG A 245 4.92 -23.27 8.59
CA ARG A 245 5.36 -24.62 8.20
C ARG A 245 6.46 -25.21 9.08
N GLY A 246 6.97 -24.48 10.08
CA GLY A 246 8.07 -24.94 10.92
C GLY A 246 9.44 -24.95 10.22
N GLU A 247 9.63 -24.17 9.16
CA GLU A 247 10.92 -24.02 8.46
C GLU A 247 11.86 -23.04 9.19
N ILE A 248 11.27 -22.12 9.96
CA ILE A 248 11.94 -21.19 10.86
C ILE A 248 11.07 -20.99 12.10
N ASP A 249 11.70 -20.89 13.25
CA ASP A 249 11.00 -20.83 14.54
C ASP A 249 10.28 -19.49 14.74
N MET A 250 10.94 -18.39 14.38
CA MET A 250 10.46 -17.03 14.63
C MET A 250 10.86 -16.07 13.51
N GLY A 251 10.16 -14.92 13.43
CA GLY A 251 10.54 -13.86 12.51
C GLY A 251 9.97 -12.50 12.87
N LEU A 252 10.72 -11.44 12.58
CA LEU A 252 10.34 -10.07 12.85
C LEU A 252 9.54 -9.52 11.65
N VAL A 253 8.20 -9.40 11.79
CA VAL A 253 7.28 -9.08 10.69
C VAL A 253 6.29 -7.98 11.06
N ASN A 254 5.51 -7.51 10.09
CA ASN A 254 4.31 -6.75 10.38
C ASN A 254 3.16 -7.68 10.74
N HIS A 255 2.40 -7.35 11.79
CA HIS A 255 1.37 -8.18 12.41
C HIS A 255 0.30 -8.72 11.44
N TYR A 256 -0.13 -7.89 10.48
CA TYR A 256 -1.27 -8.18 9.63
C TYR A 256 -1.05 -9.34 8.65
N TYR A 257 0.19 -9.62 8.26
CA TYR A 257 0.48 -10.77 7.39
C TYR A 257 0.08 -12.09 8.02
N ASN A 258 0.32 -12.23 9.32
CA ASN A 258 -0.07 -13.44 10.04
C ASN A 258 -1.60 -13.54 10.21
N TYR A 259 -2.30 -12.43 10.46
CA TYR A 259 -3.77 -12.44 10.50
C TYR A 259 -4.39 -12.78 9.14
N GLN A 260 -3.81 -12.27 8.05
CA GLN A 260 -4.24 -12.64 6.70
C GLN A 260 -4.05 -14.13 6.43
N GLU A 261 -2.92 -14.70 6.85
CA GLU A 261 -2.64 -16.12 6.68
C GLU A 261 -3.56 -17.00 7.55
N ILE A 262 -3.83 -16.61 8.79
CA ILE A 262 -4.82 -17.28 9.64
C ILE A 262 -6.22 -17.24 9.00
N ALA A 263 -6.60 -16.09 8.43
CA ALA A 263 -7.90 -15.98 7.76
C ALA A 263 -8.00 -16.84 6.50
N ALA A 264 -6.90 -17.08 5.78
CA ALA A 264 -6.84 -17.93 4.59
C ALA A 264 -6.77 -19.42 4.93
N SER A 265 -5.96 -19.81 5.90
CA SER A 265 -5.61 -21.22 6.21
C SER A 265 -6.34 -21.77 7.45
N GLY A 266 -6.99 -20.90 8.23
CA GLY A 266 -7.70 -21.31 9.45
C GLY A 266 -6.79 -21.93 10.50
N ASN A 267 -7.26 -23.01 11.12
CA ASN A 267 -6.53 -23.69 12.21
C ASN A 267 -5.30 -24.50 11.74
N GLU A 268 -5.08 -24.62 10.43
CA GLU A 268 -3.91 -25.34 9.89
C GLU A 268 -2.64 -24.49 10.00
N HIS A 269 -2.78 -23.16 10.08
CA HIS A 269 -1.65 -22.26 10.26
C HIS A 269 -1.08 -22.33 11.67
N ARG A 270 0.22 -22.65 11.79
CA ARG A 270 0.89 -22.88 13.06
C ARG A 270 1.69 -21.69 13.60
N ALA A 271 1.59 -20.54 12.95
CA ALA A 271 2.26 -19.31 13.41
C ALA A 271 1.30 -18.39 14.18
N LYS A 272 1.82 -17.72 15.19
CA LYS A 272 1.12 -16.75 16.03
C LYS A 272 1.96 -15.49 16.21
N ASN A 273 1.30 -14.34 16.26
CA ASN A 273 1.97 -13.09 16.64
C ASN A 273 2.27 -13.07 18.14
N HIS A 274 3.46 -12.61 18.48
CA HIS A 274 3.90 -12.27 19.82
C HIS A 274 4.30 -10.78 19.85
N ASP A 275 3.68 -10.03 20.72
CA ASP A 275 4.05 -8.65 20.99
C ASP A 275 5.24 -8.63 21.94
N LEU A 276 6.30 -7.92 21.58
CA LEU A 276 7.40 -7.63 22.50
C LEU A 276 6.91 -6.63 23.56
N ASP A 277 7.73 -6.42 24.61
CA ASP A 277 7.34 -5.55 25.73
C ASP A 277 6.89 -4.17 25.27
N ASP A 278 6.02 -3.55 26.07
CA ASP A 278 5.61 -2.17 25.90
C ASP A 278 6.85 -1.26 25.84
N GLN A 279 6.85 -0.32 24.90
CA GLN A 279 7.99 0.56 24.60
C GLN A 279 9.20 -0.12 23.95
N ASP A 280 9.17 -1.43 23.66
CA ASP A 280 10.20 -2.05 22.83
C ASP A 280 9.99 -1.65 21.37
N ILE A 281 11.09 -1.25 20.70
CA ILE A 281 11.04 -0.85 19.30
C ILE A 281 10.56 -1.97 18.37
N GLY A 282 10.70 -3.22 18.78
CA GLY A 282 10.14 -4.37 18.07
C GLY A 282 8.61 -4.42 18.07
N SER A 283 7.94 -3.54 18.84
CA SER A 283 6.48 -3.34 18.84
C SER A 283 6.04 -2.03 18.19
N LEU A 284 6.93 -1.35 17.45
CA LEU A 284 6.67 -0.06 16.81
C LEU A 284 5.45 -0.09 15.87
N LEU A 285 4.56 0.90 16.01
CA LEU A 285 3.52 1.19 15.04
C LEU A 285 4.11 2.03 13.89
N ILE A 286 4.07 1.49 12.70
CA ILE A 286 4.42 2.23 11.47
C ILE A 286 3.13 2.59 10.76
N ILE A 287 2.89 3.87 10.57
CA ILE A 287 1.70 4.37 9.89
C ILE A 287 1.90 4.42 8.37
N THR A 288 0.83 4.24 7.61
CA THR A 288 0.78 4.62 6.21
C THR A 288 0.35 6.06 6.11
N ALA A 289 0.97 6.83 5.23
CA ALA A 289 0.72 8.25 5.11
C ALA A 289 0.18 8.64 3.74
N ALA A 290 -0.69 9.64 3.72
CA ALA A 290 -1.22 10.28 2.51
C ALA A 290 -0.86 11.75 2.52
N THR A 291 -0.54 12.28 1.34
CA THR A 291 -0.20 13.70 1.15
C THR A 291 -0.64 14.19 -0.22
N VAL A 292 -0.86 15.49 -0.33
CA VAL A 292 -1.19 16.18 -1.59
C VAL A 292 0.05 16.96 -2.07
N LEU A 293 0.40 16.79 -3.35
CA LEU A 293 1.58 17.42 -3.93
C LEU A 293 1.32 18.93 -4.14
N SER A 294 2.36 19.75 -3.96
CA SER A 294 2.29 21.19 -4.20
C SER A 294 2.12 21.56 -5.67
N SER A 295 2.44 20.61 -6.58
CA SER A 295 2.32 20.78 -8.04
C SER A 295 0.91 20.55 -8.57
N THR A 296 0.00 19.96 -7.76
CA THR A 296 -1.36 19.63 -8.22
C THR A 296 -2.20 20.86 -8.57
N ASP A 297 -2.98 20.76 -9.64
CA ASP A 297 -4.08 21.65 -9.98
C ASP A 297 -5.47 21.08 -9.58
N GLN A 298 -5.49 19.82 -9.05
CA GLN A 298 -6.66 19.08 -8.55
C GLN A 298 -6.72 19.05 -7.01
N ALA A 299 -6.49 20.20 -6.38
CA ALA A 299 -6.27 20.26 -4.93
C ALA A 299 -7.49 19.81 -4.09
N ALA A 300 -8.69 20.19 -4.51
CA ALA A 300 -9.92 19.87 -3.79
C ALA A 300 -10.26 18.38 -3.93
N GLU A 301 -10.11 17.82 -5.12
CA GLU A 301 -10.34 16.42 -5.43
C GLU A 301 -9.32 15.53 -4.71
N SER A 302 -8.06 15.97 -4.68
CA SER A 302 -6.96 15.29 -3.99
C SER A 302 -7.20 15.26 -2.48
N GLU A 303 -7.60 16.36 -1.88
CA GLU A 303 -7.91 16.43 -0.46
C GLU A 303 -9.18 15.63 -0.12
N SER A 304 -10.18 15.60 -1.02
CA SER A 304 -11.35 14.74 -0.90
C SER A 304 -10.95 13.26 -0.83
N LEU A 305 -9.98 12.81 -1.64
CA LEU A 305 -9.44 11.45 -1.55
C LEU A 305 -8.75 11.21 -0.20
N VAL A 306 -7.91 12.13 0.26
CA VAL A 306 -7.22 12.00 1.55
C VAL A 306 -8.24 11.90 2.70
N SER A 307 -9.28 12.75 2.69
CA SER A 307 -10.38 12.68 3.67
C SER A 307 -11.14 11.35 3.57
N TYR A 308 -11.37 10.84 2.35
CA TYR A 308 -12.06 9.57 2.13
C TYR A 308 -11.32 8.38 2.75
N LEU A 309 -9.98 8.36 2.70
CA LEU A 309 -9.16 7.33 3.36
C LEU A 309 -9.43 7.25 4.86
N LEU A 310 -9.90 8.33 5.47
CA LEU A 310 -10.21 8.44 6.90
C LEU A 310 -11.70 8.27 7.21
N SER A 311 -12.54 8.02 6.20
CA SER A 311 -13.96 7.77 6.39
C SER A 311 -14.22 6.46 7.14
N THR A 312 -15.30 6.41 7.91
CA THR A 312 -15.67 5.21 8.70
C THR A 312 -15.73 3.92 7.85
N PRO A 313 -16.32 3.89 6.64
CA PRO A 313 -16.33 2.67 5.82
C PRO A 313 -14.93 2.19 5.44
N VAL A 314 -14.04 3.12 5.05
CA VAL A 314 -12.66 2.80 4.66
C VAL A 314 -11.85 2.33 5.87
N GLN A 315 -11.98 2.99 7.02
CA GLN A 315 -11.31 2.59 8.24
C GLN A 315 -11.78 1.21 8.74
N LYS A 316 -13.07 0.90 8.61
CA LYS A 316 -13.60 -0.46 8.85
C LYS A 316 -13.06 -1.49 7.86
N TYR A 317 -12.87 -1.12 6.59
CA TYR A 317 -12.22 -1.98 5.61
C TYR A 317 -10.78 -2.30 6.04
N PHE A 318 -9.98 -1.31 6.42
CA PHE A 318 -8.62 -1.54 6.86
C PHE A 318 -8.55 -2.50 8.04
N THR A 319 -9.36 -2.31 9.07
CA THR A 319 -9.28 -3.18 10.23
C THR A 319 -9.88 -4.57 10.01
N ASN A 320 -10.98 -4.71 9.26
CA ASN A 320 -11.68 -5.99 9.09
C ASN A 320 -11.14 -6.86 7.95
N ARG A 321 -10.57 -6.23 6.90
CA ARG A 321 -10.13 -6.94 5.69
C ARG A 321 -8.62 -7.00 5.53
N THR A 322 -7.91 -5.90 5.84
CA THR A 322 -6.46 -5.88 5.75
C THR A 322 -5.77 -6.15 7.09
N PHE A 323 -6.52 -6.15 8.20
CA PHE A 323 -6.03 -6.29 9.57
C PHE A 323 -5.03 -5.20 9.97
N GLU A 324 -5.15 -4.02 9.38
CA GLU A 324 -4.40 -2.84 9.79
C GLU A 324 -5.18 -2.08 10.89
N TYR A 325 -4.47 -1.36 11.72
CA TYR A 325 -5.09 -0.51 12.73
C TYR A 325 -5.73 0.72 12.07
N PRO A 326 -7.01 1.02 12.37
CA PRO A 326 -7.62 2.26 11.95
C PRO A 326 -6.99 3.43 12.74
N LEU A 327 -6.77 4.56 12.06
CA LEU A 327 -6.20 5.75 12.72
C LEU A 327 -7.20 6.90 12.85
N ALA A 328 -8.32 6.87 12.11
CA ALA A 328 -9.36 7.88 12.26
C ALA A 328 -10.16 7.67 13.55
N PHE A 329 -10.51 8.80 14.19
CA PHE A 329 -11.37 8.78 15.37
C PHE A 329 -12.69 8.05 15.13
N GLY A 330 -13.18 7.36 16.15
CA GLY A 330 -14.49 6.71 16.17
C GLY A 330 -14.56 5.35 15.46
N VAL A 331 -13.42 4.77 15.09
CA VAL A 331 -13.35 3.40 14.58
C VAL A 331 -12.39 2.59 15.44
N ASP A 332 -12.92 1.58 16.12
CA ASP A 332 -12.11 0.67 16.92
C ASP A 332 -11.45 -0.41 16.04
N PRO A 333 -10.27 -0.93 16.45
CA PRO A 333 -9.66 -2.10 15.83
C PRO A 333 -10.62 -3.30 15.81
N ALA A 334 -10.55 -4.12 14.76
CA ALA A 334 -11.31 -5.36 14.67
C ALA A 334 -10.98 -6.29 15.85
N GLY A 335 -11.95 -7.11 16.29
CA GLY A 335 -11.81 -7.96 17.48
C GLY A 335 -10.66 -8.97 17.45
N ALA A 336 -10.02 -9.20 16.29
CA ALA A 336 -8.81 -10.01 16.17
C ALA A 336 -7.52 -9.23 16.54
N LEU A 337 -7.58 -7.89 16.51
CA LEU A 337 -6.43 -7.04 16.82
C LEU A 337 -6.40 -6.68 18.30
N PRO A 338 -5.26 -6.77 18.98
CA PRO A 338 -5.13 -6.25 20.34
C PRO A 338 -5.28 -4.71 20.34
N PRO A 339 -5.68 -4.10 21.47
CA PRO A 339 -5.72 -2.64 21.60
C PRO A 339 -4.34 -2.00 21.32
N LEU A 340 -4.33 -0.79 20.75
CA LEU A 340 -3.09 -0.01 20.48
C LEU A 340 -2.40 0.52 21.75
N THR A 341 -2.96 0.34 22.93
CA THR A 341 -2.49 0.92 24.21
C THR A 341 -1.05 0.54 24.62
N ALA A 342 -0.44 -0.42 23.94
CA ALA A 342 0.92 -0.87 24.18
C ALA A 342 2.01 -0.12 23.38
N LEU A 343 1.67 0.94 22.65
CA LEU A 343 2.55 1.51 21.61
C LEU A 343 3.11 2.90 21.92
N GLU A 344 3.06 3.35 23.15
CA GLU A 344 3.78 4.55 23.58
C GLU A 344 5.29 4.33 23.57
N ILE A 345 5.86 4.05 22.40
CA ILE A 345 7.25 4.40 22.15
C ILE A 345 7.22 5.92 22.04
N GLY A 346 7.81 6.58 23.04
CA GLY A 346 7.80 8.03 23.15
C GLY A 346 8.05 8.67 21.79
N SER A 347 7.35 9.73 21.48
CA SER A 347 7.18 10.40 20.19
C SER A 347 8.33 10.12 19.20
N VAL A 348 8.12 9.13 18.32
CA VAL A 348 8.99 8.98 17.16
C VAL A 348 8.70 10.17 16.26
N ASP A 349 9.66 11.04 16.09
CA ASP A 349 9.58 12.15 15.17
C ASP A 349 9.68 11.58 13.72
N PHE A 350 8.54 11.21 13.18
CA PHE A 350 8.45 10.67 11.84
C PHE A 350 8.89 11.67 10.77
N ASP A 351 8.88 12.98 11.06
CA ASP A 351 9.35 14.01 10.14
C ASP A 351 10.87 13.93 9.95
N LYS A 352 11.62 13.43 10.95
CA LYS A 352 13.08 13.20 10.83
C LYS A 352 13.45 11.99 9.99
N LEU A 353 12.55 11.03 9.78
CA LEU A 353 12.87 9.80 9.04
C LEU A 353 13.16 10.02 7.55
N GLY A 354 12.76 11.16 6.99
CA GLY A 354 12.87 11.48 5.56
C GLY A 354 14.27 11.47 4.96
N GLY A 355 15.33 11.39 5.77
CA GLY A 355 16.71 11.43 5.29
C GLY A 355 17.55 10.17 5.60
N GLY A 356 17.01 9.21 6.34
CA GLY A 356 17.82 8.11 6.91
C GLY A 356 17.84 6.80 6.13
N PHE A 357 16.91 6.57 5.22
CA PHE A 357 16.72 5.23 4.61
C PHE A 357 17.85 4.80 3.66
N GLU A 358 18.50 5.73 2.93
CA GLU A 358 19.66 5.37 2.09
C GLU A 358 20.84 4.88 2.93
N GLU A 359 21.09 5.55 4.05
CA GLU A 359 22.12 5.13 4.97
C GLU A 359 21.75 3.83 5.68
N THR A 360 20.48 3.63 6.02
CA THR A 360 19.96 2.37 6.56
C THR A 360 20.20 1.22 5.58
N THR A 361 19.86 1.41 4.32
CA THR A 361 20.06 0.39 3.27
C THR A 361 21.53 0.04 3.14
N ARG A 362 22.42 1.05 3.08
CA ARG A 362 23.87 0.82 3.03
C ARG A 362 24.40 0.06 4.25
N MET A 363 23.89 0.37 5.44
CA MET A 363 24.25 -0.34 6.67
C MET A 363 23.81 -1.81 6.62
N ILE A 364 22.58 -2.10 6.20
CA ILE A 364 22.05 -3.46 6.03
C ILE A 364 22.93 -4.26 5.05
N GLU A 365 23.24 -3.69 3.89
CA GLU A 365 24.09 -4.32 2.87
C GLU A 365 25.50 -4.61 3.39
N ALA A 366 26.09 -3.69 4.18
CA ALA A 366 27.43 -3.80 4.69
C ALA A 366 27.62 -4.90 5.74
N THR A 367 26.57 -5.29 6.47
CA THR A 367 26.64 -6.31 7.52
C THR A 367 26.72 -7.74 7.00
N GLY A 368 26.37 -7.97 5.74
CA GLY A 368 26.33 -9.30 5.13
C GLY A 368 25.09 -10.13 5.46
N ILE A 369 24.08 -9.56 6.14
CA ILE A 369 22.84 -10.25 6.50
C ILE A 369 22.11 -10.82 5.27
N LEU A 370 22.28 -10.22 4.09
CA LEU A 370 21.67 -10.67 2.85
C LEU A 370 22.28 -11.98 2.29
N ASN A 371 23.34 -12.48 2.89
CA ASN A 371 24.00 -13.72 2.51
C ASN A 371 23.62 -14.91 3.42
N GLN A 372 22.72 -14.70 4.39
CA GLN A 372 22.30 -15.68 5.39
C GLN A 372 21.12 -16.55 4.88
#